data_b85171ebc34f1d1f3816762b71300d11
#
_entry.id   b85171ebc34f1d1f3816762b71300d11
#
_cell.length_a   1.000
_cell.length_b   1.000
_cell.length_c   1.000
_cell.angle_alpha   90.00
_cell.angle_beta   90.00
_cell.angle_gamma   90.00
#
_symmetry.space_group_name_H-M   'P 1'
#
loop_
_entity.id
_entity.type
_entity.pdbx_description
1 polymer ?
#
loop_
_entity_poly.entity_id
_entity_poly.type
_entity_poly.pdbx_seq_one_letter_code
_entity_poly.pdbx_strand_id
1 'polypeptide(L)'
;MKVILLQDVKGKGKKGQMIEVSDGYARNFMLPKKIAIEATPDAINTMKMNDKATQERIAREKAEALAVSKKLRDMTLTVTAKGGGAGRLFGSVTNAEIADALAKQGVKLDKRKIVIADPIKNVGTYTVTCKLGYEISAPLIVKIVEA
;
A
#
# COMPACT_ATOMS: atom_id res chain seq x y z
N MET A 1 -16.72 -24.81 23.11
CA MET A 1 -15.91 -25.29 21.98
C MET A 1 -15.19 -24.11 21.36
N LYS A 2 -13.92 -24.27 21.14
CA LYS A 2 -13.12 -23.22 20.49
C LYS A 2 -13.09 -23.45 18.99
N VAL A 3 -13.30 -22.39 18.22
CA VAL A 3 -13.28 -22.44 16.76
C VAL A 3 -12.44 -21.28 16.21
N ILE A 4 -11.89 -21.50 15.02
CA ILE A 4 -11.14 -20.48 14.28
C ILE A 4 -12.01 -19.99 13.14
N LEU A 5 -12.24 -18.69 13.07
CA LEU A 5 -13.07 -18.09 12.04
C LEU A 5 -12.38 -18.10 10.68
N LEU A 6 -13.08 -18.57 9.66
CA LEU A 6 -12.62 -18.57 8.26
C LEU A 6 -13.04 -17.31 7.50
N GLN A 7 -13.98 -16.57 8.08
CA GLN A 7 -14.46 -15.30 7.53
C GLN A 7 -14.90 -14.37 8.65
N ASP A 8 -15.07 -13.11 8.36
CA ASP A 8 -15.56 -12.14 9.34
C ASP A 8 -16.99 -12.47 9.72
N VAL A 9 -17.27 -12.53 11.02
CA VAL A 9 -18.61 -12.79 11.57
C VAL A 9 -19.01 -11.61 12.44
N LYS A 10 -20.06 -10.93 12.05
CA LYS A 10 -20.59 -9.79 12.79
C LYS A 10 -21.00 -10.19 14.19
N GLY A 11 -20.49 -9.51 15.20
CA GLY A 11 -20.77 -9.78 16.61
C GLY A 11 -19.99 -10.95 17.21
N LYS A 12 -19.16 -11.64 16.44
CA LYS A 12 -18.34 -12.78 16.92
C LYS A 12 -16.85 -12.54 16.80
N GLY A 13 -16.39 -12.07 15.66
CA GLY A 13 -14.97 -11.78 15.42
C GLY A 13 -14.63 -11.70 13.95
N LYS A 14 -13.34 -11.56 13.69
CA LYS A 14 -12.80 -11.42 12.32
C LYS A 14 -12.15 -12.71 11.85
N LYS A 15 -11.96 -12.82 10.54
CA LYS A 15 -11.26 -13.94 9.92
C LYS A 15 -9.89 -14.19 10.58
N GLY A 16 -9.62 -15.44 10.88
CA GLY A 16 -8.39 -15.88 11.54
C GLY A 16 -8.38 -15.74 13.06
N GLN A 17 -9.44 -15.23 13.65
CA GLN A 17 -9.57 -15.11 15.11
C GLN A 17 -10.10 -16.39 15.71
N MET A 18 -9.55 -16.81 16.86
CA MET A 18 -10.04 -17.93 17.64
C MET A 18 -11.06 -17.41 18.64
N ILE A 19 -12.26 -18.00 18.63
CA ILE A 19 -13.34 -17.64 19.55
C ILE A 19 -13.91 -18.88 20.23
N GLU A 20 -14.56 -18.70 21.36
CA GLU A 20 -15.27 -19.77 22.06
C GLU A 20 -16.78 -19.61 21.83
N VAL A 21 -17.42 -20.68 21.39
CA VAL A 21 -18.87 -20.75 21.15
C VAL A 21 -19.44 -22.02 21.72
N SER A 22 -20.78 -22.08 21.89
CA SER A 22 -21.42 -23.29 22.30
C SER A 22 -21.26 -24.40 21.26
N ASP A 23 -21.17 -25.65 21.71
CA ASP A 23 -20.99 -26.80 20.81
C ASP A 23 -22.13 -26.91 19.78
N GLY A 24 -23.34 -26.67 20.21
CA GLY A 24 -24.51 -26.71 19.32
C GLY A 24 -24.44 -25.64 18.24
N TYR A 25 -24.06 -24.42 18.59
CA TYR A 25 -23.93 -23.35 17.65
C TYR A 25 -22.80 -23.61 16.63
N ALA A 26 -21.67 -24.07 17.10
CA ALA A 26 -20.54 -24.39 16.24
C ALA A 26 -20.89 -25.52 15.26
N ARG A 27 -21.41 -26.61 15.74
CA ARG A 27 -21.75 -27.80 14.93
C ARG A 27 -22.92 -27.59 13.97
N ASN A 28 -23.92 -26.83 14.38
CA ASN A 28 -25.15 -26.67 13.60
C ASN A 28 -25.07 -25.44 12.64
N PHE A 29 -24.27 -24.45 12.95
CA PHE A 29 -24.21 -23.20 12.19
C PHE A 29 -22.85 -22.94 11.55
N MET A 30 -21.80 -22.94 12.34
CA MET A 30 -20.47 -22.53 11.84
C MET A 30 -19.80 -23.58 10.96
N LEU A 31 -19.77 -24.82 11.40
CA LEU A 31 -19.08 -25.89 10.68
C LEU A 31 -19.78 -26.24 9.34
N PRO A 32 -21.12 -26.45 9.29
CA PRO A 32 -21.79 -26.73 8.02
C PRO A 32 -21.70 -25.63 7.00
N LYS A 33 -21.71 -24.38 7.43
CA LYS A 33 -21.58 -23.21 6.55
C LYS A 33 -20.15 -22.84 6.22
N LYS A 34 -19.18 -23.58 6.76
CA LYS A 34 -17.74 -23.32 6.59
C LYS A 34 -17.35 -21.89 7.01
N ILE A 35 -18.02 -21.35 8.01
CA ILE A 35 -17.72 -20.03 8.59
C ILE A 35 -16.53 -20.12 9.53
N ALA A 36 -16.37 -21.27 10.20
CA ALA A 36 -15.28 -21.54 11.12
C ALA A 36 -14.90 -23.01 11.06
N ILE A 37 -13.74 -23.33 11.59
CA ILE A 37 -13.25 -24.70 11.77
C ILE A 37 -12.97 -24.93 13.25
N GLU A 38 -13.00 -26.20 13.66
CA GLU A 38 -12.63 -26.58 15.01
C GLU A 38 -11.18 -26.19 15.30
N ALA A 39 -10.95 -25.60 16.48
CA ALA A 39 -9.61 -25.20 16.90
C ALA A 39 -8.84 -26.40 17.42
N THR A 40 -8.34 -27.22 16.52
CA THR A 40 -7.43 -28.33 16.84
C THR A 40 -6.00 -27.81 17.01
N PRO A 41 -5.10 -28.55 17.69
CA PRO A 41 -3.69 -28.17 17.79
C PRO A 41 -3.05 -27.91 16.42
N ASP A 42 -3.34 -28.73 15.43
CA ASP A 42 -2.83 -28.55 14.06
C ASP A 42 -3.39 -27.30 13.40
N ALA A 43 -4.68 -27.02 13.54
CA ALA A 43 -5.30 -25.80 13.02
C ALA A 43 -4.75 -24.55 13.70
N ILE A 44 -4.52 -24.57 15.00
CA ILE A 44 -3.91 -23.47 15.74
C ILE A 44 -2.47 -23.23 15.27
N ASN A 45 -1.69 -24.28 15.07
CA ASN A 45 -0.32 -24.17 14.58
C ASN A 45 -0.28 -23.58 13.16
N THR A 46 -1.15 -24.05 12.26
CA THR A 46 -1.28 -23.52 10.91
C THR A 46 -1.64 -22.03 10.92
N MET A 47 -2.59 -21.64 11.77
CA MET A 47 -2.99 -20.25 11.93
C MET A 47 -1.82 -19.38 12.41
N LYS A 48 -1.09 -19.83 13.45
CA LYS A 48 0.07 -19.11 13.97
C LYS A 48 1.18 -18.95 12.92
N MET A 49 1.45 -20.01 12.14
CA MET A 49 2.43 -19.95 11.06
C MET A 49 2.01 -18.99 9.95
N ASN A 50 0.74 -19.01 9.57
CA ASN A 50 0.21 -18.08 8.56
C ASN A 50 0.24 -16.63 9.05
N ASP A 51 -0.11 -16.37 10.30
CA ASP A 51 -0.04 -15.04 10.91
C ASP A 51 1.39 -14.54 10.95
N LYS A 52 2.34 -15.40 11.36
CA LYS A 52 3.77 -15.05 11.39
C LYS A 52 4.28 -14.72 9.99
N ALA A 53 3.97 -15.54 8.99
CA ALA A 53 4.36 -15.30 7.60
C ALA A 53 3.77 -14.00 7.06
N THR A 54 2.51 -13.70 7.37
CA THR A 54 1.84 -12.46 7.00
C THR A 54 2.50 -11.25 7.66
N GLN A 55 2.80 -11.33 8.96
CA GLN A 55 3.49 -10.26 9.69
C GLN A 55 4.89 -10.01 9.17
N GLU A 56 5.66 -11.06 8.86
CA GLU A 56 6.98 -10.93 8.26
C GLU A 56 6.92 -10.27 6.89
N ARG A 57 5.94 -10.63 6.06
CA ARG A 57 5.72 -9.99 4.76
C ARG A 57 5.39 -8.51 4.89
N ILE A 58 4.46 -8.17 5.79
CA ILE A 58 4.08 -6.78 6.06
C ILE A 58 5.27 -5.98 6.58
N ALA A 59 6.04 -6.53 7.51
CA ALA A 59 7.24 -5.89 8.04
C ALA A 59 8.27 -5.62 6.94
N ARG A 60 8.47 -6.58 6.03
CA ARG A 60 9.38 -6.44 4.88
C ARG A 60 8.90 -5.34 3.93
N GLU A 61 7.63 -5.36 3.56
CA GLU A 61 7.02 -4.35 2.69
C GLU A 61 7.10 -2.95 3.31
N LYS A 62 6.86 -2.83 4.62
CA LYS A 62 7.03 -1.57 5.35
C LYS A 62 8.47 -1.08 5.34
N ALA A 63 9.42 -1.98 5.55
CA ALA A 63 10.84 -1.65 5.52
C ALA A 63 11.28 -1.16 4.14
N GLU A 64 10.82 -1.82 3.07
CA GLU A 64 11.06 -1.38 1.70
C GLU A 64 10.44 -0.01 1.43
N ALA A 65 9.20 0.20 1.86
CA ALA A 65 8.53 1.49 1.73
C ALA A 65 9.26 2.61 2.47
N LEU A 66 9.76 2.35 3.67
CA LEU A 66 10.57 3.31 4.42
C LEU A 66 11.88 3.63 3.73
N ALA A 67 12.57 2.63 3.18
CA ALA A 67 13.80 2.83 2.42
C ALA A 67 13.57 3.71 1.18
N VAL A 68 12.51 3.43 0.42
CA VAL A 68 12.10 4.24 -0.73
C VAL A 68 11.72 5.66 -0.29
N SER A 69 11.00 5.81 0.81
CA SER A 69 10.65 7.10 1.39
C SER A 69 11.87 7.97 1.68
N LYS A 70 12.88 7.41 2.33
CA LYS A 70 14.15 8.11 2.60
C LYS A 70 14.84 8.53 1.31
N LYS A 71 14.90 7.62 0.34
CA LYS A 71 15.49 7.88 -0.98
C LYS A 71 14.78 9.03 -1.70
N LEU A 72 13.46 9.05 -1.67
CA LEU A 72 12.65 10.10 -2.29
C LEU A 72 12.84 11.46 -1.63
N ARG A 73 12.97 11.50 -0.31
CA ARG A 73 13.20 12.75 0.43
C ARG A 73 14.52 13.43 0.05
N ASP A 74 15.55 12.63 -0.19
CA ASP A 74 16.89 13.11 -0.52
C ASP A 74 17.11 13.29 -2.02
N MET A 75 16.13 12.92 -2.85
CA MET A 75 16.23 12.95 -4.30
C MET A 75 15.44 14.11 -4.88
N THR A 76 16.05 14.78 -5.85
CA THR A 76 15.36 15.75 -6.71
C THR A 76 15.13 15.12 -8.06
N LEU A 77 13.87 14.99 -8.46
CA LEU A 77 13.50 14.43 -9.75
C LEU A 77 13.43 15.55 -10.78
N THR A 78 14.14 15.39 -11.90
CA THR A 78 14.07 16.30 -13.02
C THR A 78 13.15 15.72 -14.09
N VAL A 79 12.10 16.45 -14.44
CA VAL A 79 11.15 16.06 -15.48
C VAL A 79 11.23 17.08 -16.61
N THR A 80 11.50 16.56 -17.79
CA THR A 80 11.53 17.39 -19.01
C THR A 80 10.12 17.41 -19.61
N ALA A 81 9.60 18.59 -19.85
CA ALA A 81 8.29 18.79 -20.46
C ALA A 81 8.40 19.75 -21.64
N LYS A 82 7.51 19.57 -22.62
CA LYS A 82 7.45 20.51 -23.75
C LYS A 82 6.89 21.85 -23.30
N GLY A 83 7.63 22.91 -23.52
CA GLY A 83 7.24 24.27 -23.19
C GLY A 83 6.65 25.02 -24.35
N GLY A 84 5.68 25.91 -24.06
CA GLY A 84 5.09 26.85 -25.01
C GLY A 84 5.76 28.21 -25.05
N GLY A 85 6.94 28.35 -24.42
CA GLY A 85 7.63 29.62 -24.23
C GLY A 85 7.20 30.36 -22.96
N ALA A 86 7.97 31.34 -22.54
CA ALA A 86 7.73 32.16 -21.33
C ALA A 86 7.55 31.36 -20.02
N GLY A 87 8.16 30.20 -19.94
CA GLY A 87 8.07 29.33 -18.76
C GLY A 87 6.77 28.54 -18.61
N ARG A 88 5.89 28.61 -19.59
CA ARG A 88 4.65 27.83 -19.62
C ARG A 88 4.83 26.49 -20.35
N LEU A 89 4.17 25.46 -19.89
CA LEU A 89 4.19 24.17 -20.52
C LEU A 89 2.99 24.00 -21.48
N PHE A 90 3.17 23.19 -22.53
CA PHE A 90 2.06 22.70 -23.34
C PHE A 90 1.32 21.61 -22.55
N GLY A 91 0.28 21.98 -21.83
CA GLY A 91 -0.44 21.09 -20.97
C GLY A 91 0.16 21.02 -19.55
N SER A 92 -0.27 20.03 -18.78
CA SER A 92 0.19 19.82 -17.40
C SER A 92 0.99 18.54 -17.29
N VAL A 93 1.95 18.53 -16.37
CA VAL A 93 2.68 17.31 -16.02
C VAL A 93 1.74 16.41 -15.22
N THR A 94 1.59 15.19 -15.67
CA THR A 94 0.71 14.20 -15.05
C THR A 94 1.46 13.27 -14.10
N ASN A 95 0.72 12.57 -13.26
CA ASN A 95 1.29 11.53 -12.39
C ASN A 95 2.06 10.47 -13.18
N ALA A 96 1.59 10.13 -14.38
CA ALA A 96 2.25 9.15 -15.23
C ALA A 96 3.65 9.59 -15.64
N GLU A 97 3.83 10.85 -15.99
CA GLU A 97 5.14 11.40 -16.37
C GLU A 97 6.12 11.38 -15.21
N ILE A 98 5.64 11.70 -14.00
CA ILE A 98 6.44 11.62 -12.78
C ILE A 98 6.82 10.18 -12.48
N ALA A 99 5.88 9.25 -12.59
CA ALA A 99 6.14 7.82 -12.40
C ALA A 99 7.17 7.29 -13.39
N ASP A 100 7.08 7.66 -14.66
CA ASP A 100 8.04 7.28 -15.70
C ASP A 100 9.44 7.83 -15.41
N ALA A 101 9.51 9.07 -14.98
CA ALA A 101 10.78 9.70 -14.60
C ALA A 101 11.43 9.02 -13.39
N LEU A 102 10.61 8.64 -12.39
CA LEU A 102 11.06 7.87 -11.22
C LEU A 102 11.58 6.48 -11.63
N ALA A 103 10.89 5.82 -12.55
CA ALA A 103 11.32 4.51 -13.04
C ALA A 103 12.69 4.59 -13.73
N LYS A 104 12.97 5.67 -14.46
CA LYS A 104 14.29 5.92 -15.06
C LYS A 104 15.39 6.09 -14.01
N GLN A 105 15.04 6.60 -12.83
CA GLN A 105 15.98 6.75 -11.71
C GLN A 105 16.12 5.48 -10.87
N GLY A 106 15.44 4.41 -11.23
CA GLY A 106 15.48 3.14 -10.53
C GLY A 106 14.44 2.97 -9.43
N VAL A 107 13.51 3.90 -9.30
CA VAL A 107 12.40 3.84 -8.34
C VAL A 107 11.11 3.47 -9.07
N LYS A 108 10.62 2.28 -8.81
CA LYS A 108 9.33 1.82 -9.36
C LYS A 108 8.20 2.28 -8.45
N LEU A 109 7.40 3.21 -8.92
CA LEU A 109 6.25 3.71 -8.19
C LEU A 109 5.06 3.84 -9.14
N ASP A 110 3.89 3.38 -8.69
CA ASP A 110 2.67 3.50 -9.48
C ASP A 110 2.22 4.97 -9.53
N LYS A 111 1.76 5.40 -10.70
CA LYS A 111 1.17 6.73 -10.89
C LYS A 111 0.04 7.04 -9.91
N ARG A 112 -0.71 6.01 -9.48
CA ARG A 112 -1.80 6.14 -8.50
C ARG A 112 -1.32 6.50 -7.11
N LYS A 113 -0.07 6.20 -6.79
CA LYS A 113 0.55 6.50 -5.49
C LYS A 113 1.14 7.91 -5.43
N ILE A 114 1.19 8.61 -6.54
CA ILE A 114 1.69 9.97 -6.63
C ILE A 114 0.52 10.95 -6.54
N VAL A 115 0.58 11.84 -5.57
CA VAL A 115 -0.43 12.89 -5.37
C VAL A 115 0.17 14.25 -5.69
N ILE A 116 -0.38 14.91 -6.68
CA ILE A 116 0.00 16.28 -7.06
C ILE A 116 -1.04 17.22 -6.47
N ALA A 117 -0.62 18.08 -5.54
CA ALA A 117 -1.53 19.04 -4.90
C ALA A 117 -2.04 20.10 -5.87
N ASP A 118 -1.16 20.63 -6.69
CA ASP A 118 -1.48 21.65 -7.69
C ASP A 118 -1.05 21.20 -9.09
N PRO A 119 -1.86 21.47 -10.13
CA PRO A 119 -1.47 21.15 -11.51
C PRO A 119 -0.17 21.84 -11.90
N ILE A 120 0.75 21.08 -12.45
CA ILE A 120 2.06 21.59 -12.91
C ILE A 120 1.89 22.08 -14.35
N LYS A 121 1.84 23.37 -14.52
CA LYS A 121 1.64 24.04 -15.84
C LYS A 121 2.81 24.89 -16.27
N ASN A 122 3.73 25.17 -15.37
CA ASN A 122 4.91 26.02 -15.61
C ASN A 122 6.18 25.28 -15.24
N VAL A 123 7.30 25.73 -15.78
CA VAL A 123 8.61 25.25 -15.33
C VAL A 123 8.89 25.74 -13.91
N GLY A 124 9.57 24.95 -13.13
CA GLY A 124 9.91 25.29 -11.75
C GLY A 124 10.05 24.06 -10.86
N THR A 125 10.19 24.32 -9.58
CA THR A 125 10.30 23.27 -8.58
C THR A 125 8.95 23.08 -7.88
N TYR A 126 8.49 21.84 -7.84
CA TYR A 126 7.24 21.47 -7.20
C TYR A 126 7.47 20.33 -6.22
N THR A 127 6.63 20.27 -5.20
CA THR A 127 6.66 19.16 -4.24
C THR A 127 5.42 18.29 -4.45
N VAL A 128 5.64 17.01 -4.69
CA VAL A 128 4.57 16.02 -4.82
C VAL A 128 4.66 15.03 -3.66
N THR A 129 3.53 14.47 -3.28
CA THR A 129 3.47 13.46 -2.23
C THR A 129 3.38 12.08 -2.85
N CYS A 130 4.31 11.21 -2.48
CA CYS A 130 4.31 9.82 -2.90
C CYS A 130 3.78 8.95 -1.76
N LYS A 131 2.67 8.26 -1.99
CA LYS A 131 2.10 7.30 -1.03
C LYS A 131 2.69 5.94 -1.27
N LEU A 132 3.38 5.40 -0.29
CA LEU A 132 4.10 4.13 -0.40
C LEU A 132 3.35 2.94 0.19
N GLY A 133 2.14 3.15 0.72
CA GLY A 133 1.37 2.15 1.44
C GLY A 133 1.66 2.16 2.96
N TYR A 134 0.85 1.44 3.73
CA TYR A 134 0.97 1.36 5.20
C TYR A 134 1.07 2.73 5.89
N GLU A 135 0.33 3.71 5.40
CA GLU A 135 0.35 5.11 5.87
C GLU A 135 1.71 5.81 5.71
N ILE A 136 2.63 5.22 4.97
CA ILE A 136 3.92 5.81 4.67
C ILE A 136 3.78 6.70 3.44
N SER A 137 4.13 7.96 3.58
CA SER A 137 4.20 8.91 2.48
C SER A 137 5.50 9.68 2.54
N ALA A 138 5.99 10.14 1.39
CA ALA A 138 7.20 10.92 1.31
C ALA A 138 7.02 12.10 0.35
N PRO A 139 7.50 13.29 0.72
CA PRO A 139 7.55 14.40 -0.21
C PRO A 139 8.67 14.17 -1.24
N LEU A 140 8.36 14.39 -2.50
CA LEU A 140 9.33 14.33 -3.60
C LEU A 140 9.44 15.70 -4.24
N ILE A 141 10.64 16.19 -4.34
CA ILE A 141 10.92 17.44 -5.05
C ILE A 141 11.04 17.13 -6.53
N VAL A 142 10.18 17.73 -7.33
CA VAL A 142 10.17 17.58 -8.79
C VAL A 142 10.56 18.91 -9.42
N LYS A 143 11.62 18.90 -10.18
CA LYS A 143 12.07 20.05 -10.95
C LYS A 143 11.61 19.87 -12.40
N ILE A 144 10.79 20.77 -12.86
CA ILE A 144 10.29 20.77 -14.23
C ILE A 144 11.16 21.69 -15.08
N VAL A 145 11.69 21.15 -16.14
CA VAL A 145 12.50 21.89 -17.11
C VAL A 145 11.87 21.83 -18.48
N GLU A 146 12.06 22.89 -19.26
CA GLU A 146 11.60 22.93 -20.64
C GLU A 146 12.54 22.10 -21.54
N ALA A 147 11.92 21.31 -22.39
CA ALA A 147 12.66 20.50 -23.35
C ALA A 147 13.17 21.33 -24.51
#